data_ef5db255ed4713e91e3121197dddbaa2
#
_entry.id   ef5db255ed4713e91e3121197dddbaa2
#
_cell.length_a   1.000
_cell.length_b   1.000
_cell.length_c   1.000
_cell.angle_alpha   90.00
_cell.angle_beta   90.00
_cell.angle_gamma   90.00
#
_symmetry.space_group_name_H-M   'P 1'
#
loop_
_entity.id
_entity.type
_entity.pdbx_description
1 polymer ?
#
loop_
_entity_poly.entity_id
_entity_poly.type
_entity_poly.pdbx_seq_one_letter_code
_entity_poly.pdbx_strand_id
1 'polypeptide(L)'
;MRRTLSVFLLSVLFGLAPGISAQGPPGDTDPAGEQESGFTLGQNYPNPFNPETRIPFDILEVLFTDGGTAVVSVRIYNVLQQFVASPTALSHPSGQAPLVDLEYTTPGRYEAYWDGLDQSGREVASGIYFVQLTVNGVTAVMRMYVAK
;
A
#
# COMPACT_ATOMS: atom_id res chain seq x y z
N MET A 1 -68.84 -33.21 -25.03
CA MET A 1 -68.77 -32.20 -26.13
C MET A 1 -67.48 -31.44 -25.94
N ARG A 2 -66.48 -31.71 -26.78
CA ARG A 2 -65.92 -30.84 -27.80
C ARG A 2 -65.38 -29.55 -27.23
N ARG A 3 -64.13 -29.11 -27.34
CA ARG A 3 -63.10 -29.12 -28.42
C ARG A 3 -61.77 -28.70 -27.81
N THR A 4 -60.73 -29.40 -28.01
CA THR A 4 -59.65 -29.29 -28.99
C THR A 4 -58.86 -27.97 -29.04
N LEU A 5 -57.54 -28.14 -28.86
CA LEU A 5 -56.41 -27.57 -29.59
C LEU A 5 -56.07 -26.08 -29.23
N SER A 6 -54.87 -25.75 -29.01
CA SER A 6 -53.73 -25.87 -29.91
C SER A 6 -52.40 -25.57 -29.18
N VAL A 7 -51.47 -26.33 -29.54
CA VAL A 7 -50.04 -26.19 -29.32
C VAL A 7 -49.52 -24.99 -30.10
N PHE A 8 -48.76 -24.12 -29.43
CA PHE A 8 -47.76 -23.32 -30.13
C PHE A 8 -46.44 -23.35 -29.36
N LEU A 9 -45.59 -24.18 -29.88
CA LEU A 9 -44.20 -24.26 -29.57
C LEU A 9 -43.51 -23.10 -30.29
N LEU A 10 -42.97 -22.12 -29.54
CA LEU A 10 -42.07 -21.16 -30.15
C LEU A 10 -40.72 -21.26 -29.42
N SER A 11 -39.86 -22.02 -30.06
CA SER A 11 -38.45 -22.09 -29.71
C SER A 11 -37.79 -20.77 -30.07
N VAL A 12 -37.40 -19.99 -29.09
CA VAL A 12 -36.47 -18.89 -29.31
C VAL A 12 -35.12 -19.36 -28.79
N LEU A 13 -34.29 -19.73 -29.75
CA LEU A 13 -32.87 -20.00 -29.55
C LEU A 13 -32.21 -18.64 -29.30
N PHE A 14 -31.90 -18.33 -28.05
CA PHE A 14 -31.03 -17.20 -27.73
C PHE A 14 -29.61 -17.71 -27.67
N GLY A 15 -28.86 -17.41 -28.71
CA GLY A 15 -27.44 -17.68 -28.79
C GLY A 15 -26.67 -16.90 -27.73
N LEU A 16 -26.07 -17.61 -26.80
CA LEU A 16 -25.08 -17.06 -25.88
C LEU A 16 -23.80 -16.83 -26.69
N ALA A 17 -23.49 -15.58 -26.99
CA ALA A 17 -22.16 -15.19 -27.42
C ALA A 17 -21.25 -15.16 -26.18
N PRO A 18 -20.09 -15.85 -26.18
CA PRO A 18 -19.13 -15.69 -25.13
C PRO A 18 -18.52 -14.29 -25.23
N GLY A 19 -18.81 -13.44 -24.26
CA GLY A 19 -18.11 -12.18 -24.07
C GLY A 19 -16.64 -12.46 -23.77
N ILE A 20 -15.78 -12.14 -24.71
CA ILE A 20 -14.34 -12.11 -24.49
C ILE A 20 -14.07 -10.90 -23.59
N SER A 21 -13.87 -11.13 -22.32
CA SER A 21 -13.29 -10.12 -21.44
C SER A 21 -11.83 -9.96 -21.85
N ALA A 22 -11.52 -8.89 -22.54
CA ALA A 22 -10.15 -8.47 -22.76
C ALA A 22 -9.58 -8.05 -21.39
N GLN A 23 -8.75 -8.93 -20.81
CA GLN A 23 -7.88 -8.54 -19.70
C GLN A 23 -6.82 -7.62 -20.30
N GLY A 24 -6.84 -6.35 -19.89
CA GLY A 24 -5.76 -5.42 -20.20
C GLY A 24 -4.44 -5.87 -19.57
N PRO A 25 -3.30 -5.39 -20.05
CA PRO A 25 -2.00 -5.79 -19.55
C PRO A 25 -1.88 -5.48 -18.06
N PRO A 26 -1.21 -6.36 -17.25
CA PRO A 26 -0.96 -6.10 -15.85
C PRO A 26 0.14 -5.03 -15.76
N GLY A 27 -0.22 -3.82 -15.39
CA GLY A 27 0.78 -2.77 -15.25
C GLY A 27 0.28 -1.35 -15.12
N ASP A 28 -0.89 -1.13 -14.57
CA ASP A 28 -1.22 0.19 -14.04
C ASP A 28 -1.67 0.01 -12.59
N THR A 29 -0.77 0.38 -11.69
CA THR A 29 -1.15 0.67 -10.31
C THR A 29 -2.12 1.85 -10.41
N ASP A 30 -3.39 1.57 -10.24
CA ASP A 30 -4.44 2.58 -10.32
C ASP A 30 -4.23 3.60 -9.18
N PRO A 31 -3.85 4.86 -9.48
CA PRO A 31 -3.67 5.87 -8.45
C PRO A 31 -4.97 6.18 -7.70
N ALA A 32 -6.12 5.72 -8.19
CA ALA A 32 -7.41 5.87 -7.53
C ALA A 32 -7.52 5.03 -6.23
N GLY A 33 -6.86 3.87 -6.16
CA GLY A 33 -6.87 3.03 -4.97
C GLY A 33 -6.13 3.63 -3.78
N GLU A 34 -5.09 4.43 -4.05
CA GLU A 34 -4.30 5.09 -2.99
C GLU A 34 -5.07 6.27 -2.35
N GLN A 35 -5.87 6.97 -3.14
CA GLN A 35 -6.68 8.09 -2.62
C GLN A 35 -7.86 7.62 -1.75
N GLU A 36 -8.41 6.45 -2.00
CA GLU A 36 -9.47 5.88 -1.17
C GLU A 36 -8.98 5.43 0.20
N SER A 37 -7.71 5.04 0.31
CA SER A 37 -7.12 4.62 1.59
C SER A 37 -6.80 5.79 2.52
N GLY A 38 -6.78 7.01 2.03
CA GLY A 38 -6.48 8.22 2.81
C GLY A 38 -4.99 8.47 3.05
N PHE A 39 -4.11 7.74 2.42
CA PHE A 39 -2.66 7.94 2.49
C PHE A 39 -1.96 7.45 1.22
N THR A 40 -0.73 7.90 1.01
CA THR A 40 0.14 7.44 -0.08
C THR A 40 1.54 7.12 0.46
N LEU A 41 2.17 6.10 -0.11
CA LEU A 41 3.56 5.74 0.16
C LEU A 41 4.42 6.17 -1.04
N GLY A 42 5.32 7.12 -0.83
CA GLY A 42 6.23 7.60 -1.86
C GLY A 42 7.51 6.76 -1.98
N GLN A 43 8.18 6.89 -3.11
CA GLN A 43 9.47 6.24 -3.34
C GLN A 43 10.51 6.76 -2.36
N ASN A 44 11.28 5.86 -1.75
CA ASN A 44 12.40 6.24 -0.90
C ASN A 44 13.49 6.96 -1.68
N TYR A 45 14.21 7.83 -1.02
CA TYR A 45 15.33 8.55 -1.60
C TYR A 45 16.50 8.71 -0.61
N PRO A 46 17.73 8.52 -1.09
CA PRO A 46 18.10 7.98 -2.39
C PRO A 46 17.63 6.53 -2.58
N ASN A 47 17.49 6.11 -3.85
CA ASN A 47 17.22 4.72 -4.23
C ASN A 47 17.94 4.40 -5.55
N PRO A 48 18.98 3.54 -5.59
CA PRO A 48 19.54 2.79 -4.46
C PRO A 48 20.11 3.68 -3.35
N PHE A 49 20.22 3.15 -2.14
CA PHE A 49 20.75 3.90 -1.01
C PHE A 49 21.95 3.19 -0.33
N ASN A 50 22.79 3.97 0.33
CA ASN A 50 23.94 3.51 1.10
C ASN A 50 24.42 4.61 2.05
N PRO A 51 24.42 4.40 3.36
CA PRO A 51 23.70 3.36 4.11
C PRO A 51 22.27 3.75 4.45
N GLU A 52 21.88 5.02 4.26
CA GLU A 52 20.65 5.60 4.78
C GLU A 52 19.69 6.05 3.67
N THR A 53 18.41 6.09 3.99
CA THR A 53 17.36 6.55 3.09
C THR A 53 16.20 7.18 3.84
N ARG A 54 15.45 8.04 3.14
CA ARG A 54 14.20 8.61 3.61
C ARG A 54 13.04 8.01 2.85
N ILE A 55 11.95 7.79 3.54
CA ILE A 55 10.73 7.18 3.01
C ILE A 55 9.61 8.19 3.21
N PRO A 56 9.21 8.91 2.14
CA PRO A 56 8.12 9.89 2.25
C PRO A 56 6.77 9.19 2.22
N PHE A 57 5.83 9.72 2.97
CA PHE A 57 4.43 9.32 2.91
C PHE A 57 3.53 10.51 3.16
N ASP A 58 2.36 10.50 2.53
CA ASP A 58 1.37 11.54 2.70
C ASP A 58 0.18 10.98 3.46
N ILE A 59 -0.33 11.73 4.43
CA ILE A 59 -1.56 11.44 5.14
C ILE A 59 -2.60 12.48 4.71
N LEU A 60 -3.69 12.02 4.13
CA LEU A 60 -4.69 12.88 3.52
C LEU A 60 -5.72 13.35 4.54
N GLU A 61 -6.31 14.51 4.25
CA GLU A 61 -7.28 15.15 5.12
C GLU A 61 -8.51 14.29 5.46
N VAL A 62 -8.87 13.39 4.56
CA VAL A 62 -10.02 12.48 4.74
C VAL A 62 -9.93 11.63 6.01
N LEU A 63 -8.72 11.33 6.50
CA LEU A 63 -8.53 10.56 7.73
C LEU A 63 -8.80 11.36 9.02
N PHE A 64 -8.87 12.67 8.90
CA PHE A 64 -9.04 13.57 10.05
C PHE A 64 -10.43 14.20 10.12
N THR A 65 -11.32 13.83 9.19
CA THR A 65 -12.72 14.24 9.26
C THR A 65 -13.35 13.68 10.53
N ASP A 66 -14.24 14.47 11.17
CA ASP A 66 -14.93 14.09 12.42
C ASP A 66 -13.98 13.84 13.62
N GLY A 67 -12.82 14.52 13.64
CA GLY A 67 -11.85 14.38 14.74
C GLY A 67 -11.08 13.07 14.74
N GLY A 68 -10.99 12.41 13.60
CA GLY A 68 -10.20 11.18 13.43
C GLY A 68 -8.70 11.43 13.60
N THR A 69 -7.96 10.35 13.82
CA THR A 69 -6.50 10.32 13.87
C THR A 69 -5.97 9.23 12.96
N ALA A 70 -4.70 9.36 12.57
CA ALA A 70 -4.02 8.34 11.77
C ALA A 70 -2.97 7.64 12.64
N VAL A 71 -3.13 6.35 12.87
CA VAL A 71 -2.15 5.51 13.55
C VAL A 71 -1.25 4.87 12.50
N VAL A 72 0.04 5.23 12.54
CA VAL A 72 1.00 4.91 11.48
C VAL A 72 2.09 4.00 11.99
N SER A 73 2.35 2.95 11.23
CA SER A 73 3.50 2.06 11.41
C SER A 73 4.25 1.88 10.09
N VAL A 74 5.57 1.90 10.15
CA VAL A 74 6.43 1.55 9.01
C VAL A 74 7.35 0.41 9.40
N ARG A 75 7.37 -0.64 8.59
CA ARG A 75 8.19 -1.82 8.80
C ARG A 75 8.96 -2.15 7.54
N ILE A 76 10.18 -2.63 7.74
CA ILE A 76 11.05 -3.07 6.65
C ILE A 76 11.24 -4.57 6.74
N TYR A 77 11.13 -5.23 5.58
CA TYR A 77 11.27 -6.67 5.43
C TYR A 77 12.29 -6.99 4.35
N ASN A 78 12.97 -8.12 4.51
CA ASN A 78 13.82 -8.69 3.47
C ASN A 78 12.99 -9.52 2.45
N VAL A 79 13.67 -10.10 1.44
CA VAL A 79 13.01 -10.92 0.40
C VAL A 79 12.38 -12.20 0.94
N LEU A 80 12.79 -12.67 2.13
CA LEU A 80 12.21 -13.81 2.81
C LEU A 80 11.03 -13.41 3.71
N GLN A 81 10.58 -12.15 3.62
CA GLN A 81 9.51 -11.58 4.46
C GLN A 81 9.82 -11.58 5.96
N GLN A 82 11.10 -11.58 6.31
CA GLN A 82 11.53 -11.44 7.68
C GLN A 82 11.62 -9.96 8.06
N PHE A 83 11.15 -9.62 9.24
CA PHE A 83 11.24 -8.27 9.78
C PHE A 83 12.70 -7.86 9.98
N VAL A 84 13.06 -6.69 9.49
CA VAL A 84 14.41 -6.13 9.56
C VAL A 84 14.47 -4.99 10.55
N ALA A 85 13.65 -3.97 10.39
CA ALA A 85 13.66 -2.77 11.22
C ALA A 85 12.36 -1.98 11.12
N SER A 86 12.13 -1.09 12.08
CA SER A 86 11.16 0.00 11.97
C SER A 86 11.90 1.32 11.84
N PRO A 87 11.69 2.07 10.75
CA PRO A 87 12.26 3.39 10.56
C PRO A 87 11.82 4.39 11.65
N THR A 88 12.58 5.46 11.78
CA THR A 88 12.30 6.54 12.71
C THR A 88 11.52 7.67 12.04
N ALA A 89 10.50 8.20 12.69
CA ALA A 89 9.79 9.39 12.24
C ALA A 89 10.69 10.62 12.32
N LEU A 90 10.77 11.44 11.28
CA LEU A 90 11.61 12.64 11.26
C LEU A 90 10.87 13.88 11.79
N SER A 91 9.60 14.04 11.50
CA SER A 91 8.85 15.27 11.78
C SER A 91 7.59 15.02 12.60
N HIS A 92 7.63 14.06 13.52
CA HIS A 92 6.51 13.80 14.39
C HIS A 92 6.46 14.86 15.53
N PRO A 93 5.28 15.36 15.92
CA PRO A 93 5.15 16.34 17.00
C PRO A 93 5.75 15.90 18.34
N SER A 94 5.78 14.61 18.62
CA SER A 94 6.40 14.02 19.82
C SER A 94 7.91 13.83 19.71
N GLY A 95 8.55 14.29 18.63
CA GLY A 95 9.96 14.12 18.37
C GLY A 95 10.28 12.88 17.54
N GLN A 96 11.57 12.55 17.46
CA GLN A 96 12.03 11.37 16.73
C GLN A 96 11.72 10.12 17.54
N ALA A 97 10.90 9.26 16.95
CA ALA A 97 10.51 7.98 17.53
C ALA A 97 10.40 6.91 16.44
N PRO A 98 10.59 5.63 16.76
CA PRO A 98 10.28 4.56 15.80
C PRO A 98 8.83 4.66 15.34
N LEU A 99 8.60 4.45 14.05
CA LEU A 99 7.25 4.46 13.46
C LEU A 99 6.54 3.13 13.77
N VAL A 100 6.15 2.99 15.03
CA VAL A 100 5.37 1.87 15.55
C VAL A 100 4.15 2.46 16.26
N ASP A 101 2.99 2.31 15.64
CA ASP A 101 1.71 2.81 16.15
C ASP A 101 1.76 4.30 16.58
N LEU A 102 2.48 5.12 15.82
CA LEU A 102 2.53 6.57 16.06
C LEU A 102 1.25 7.24 15.59
N GLU A 103 0.70 8.07 16.44
CA GLU A 103 -0.52 8.79 16.17
C GLU A 103 -0.23 10.16 15.55
N TYR A 104 -0.82 10.41 14.37
CA TYR A 104 -0.80 11.69 13.68
C TYR A 104 -2.17 12.33 13.77
N THR A 105 -2.19 13.63 14.02
CA THR A 105 -3.43 14.40 14.22
C THR A 105 -3.70 15.41 13.12
N THR A 106 -2.77 15.56 12.18
CA THR A 106 -2.87 16.53 11.08
C THR A 106 -2.49 15.88 9.75
N PRO A 107 -3.18 16.23 8.66
CA PRO A 107 -2.78 15.82 7.32
C PRO A 107 -1.45 16.47 6.94
N GLY A 108 -0.75 15.87 6.00
CA GLY A 108 0.47 16.43 5.47
C GLY A 108 1.43 15.38 4.94
N ARG A 109 2.57 15.87 4.47
CA ARG A 109 3.67 15.03 4.01
C ARG A 109 4.65 14.82 5.17
N TYR A 110 4.93 13.55 5.44
CA TYR A 110 5.84 13.11 6.50
C TYR A 110 6.93 12.24 5.92
N GLU A 111 7.99 12.03 6.70
CA GLU A 111 9.09 11.18 6.30
C GLU A 111 9.51 10.24 7.42
N ALA A 112 9.82 9.01 7.04
CA ALA A 112 10.53 8.06 7.87
C ALA A 112 12.01 8.03 7.46
N TYR A 113 12.89 7.78 8.41
CA TYR A 113 14.32 7.65 8.20
C TYR A 113 14.77 6.24 8.59
N TRP A 114 15.54 5.61 7.70
CA TRP A 114 16.19 4.35 7.99
C TRP A 114 17.69 4.44 7.74
N ASP A 115 18.45 4.03 8.73
CA ASP A 115 19.92 4.07 8.75
C ASP A 115 20.59 2.84 8.09
N GLY A 116 19.80 1.93 7.54
CA GLY A 116 20.31 0.69 6.93
C GLY A 116 20.74 -0.37 7.95
N LEU A 117 20.39 -0.21 9.22
CA LEU A 117 20.66 -1.18 10.25
C LEU A 117 19.44 -2.09 10.50
N ASP A 118 19.72 -3.34 10.87
CA ASP A 118 18.69 -4.25 11.37
C ASP A 118 18.37 -3.95 12.85
N GLN A 119 17.38 -4.64 13.41
CA GLN A 119 16.98 -4.48 14.81
C GLN A 119 18.10 -4.85 15.83
N SER A 120 19.16 -5.49 15.37
CA SER A 120 20.36 -5.80 16.19
C SER A 120 21.45 -4.75 16.08
N GLY A 121 21.22 -3.69 15.29
CA GLY A 121 22.21 -2.64 15.03
C GLY A 121 23.29 -3.04 14.03
N ARG A 122 23.08 -4.06 13.22
CA ARG A 122 24.01 -4.51 12.18
C ARG A 122 23.58 -3.97 10.82
N GLU A 123 24.56 -3.61 10.01
CA GLU A 123 24.30 -3.21 8.64
C GLU A 123 23.66 -4.35 7.84
N VAL A 124 22.63 -4.00 7.07
CA VAL A 124 21.98 -4.96 6.18
C VAL A 124 22.82 -5.21 4.93
N ALA A 125 22.65 -6.36 4.30
CA ALA A 125 23.31 -6.71 3.06
C ALA A 125 22.74 -5.89 1.89
N SER A 126 23.53 -5.69 0.84
CA SER A 126 23.03 -5.18 -0.44
C SER A 126 21.94 -6.09 -0.99
N GLY A 127 20.91 -5.52 -1.56
CA GLY A 127 19.79 -6.28 -2.11
C GLY A 127 18.48 -5.55 -2.08
N ILE A 128 17.41 -6.31 -2.22
CA ILE A 128 16.03 -5.83 -2.26
C ILE A 128 15.41 -5.93 -0.84
N TYR A 129 14.73 -4.86 -0.46
CA TYR A 129 13.94 -4.77 0.78
C TYR A 129 12.56 -4.22 0.47
N PHE A 130 11.61 -4.54 1.33
CA PHE A 130 10.23 -4.07 1.23
C PHE A 130 9.91 -3.15 2.39
N VAL A 131 9.36 -1.99 2.08
CA VAL A 131 8.78 -1.07 3.06
C VAL A 131 7.29 -1.32 3.11
N GLN A 132 6.78 -1.55 4.28
CA GLN A 132 5.35 -1.68 4.55
C GLN A 132 4.90 -0.49 5.41
N LEU A 133 4.05 0.35 4.85
CA LEU A 133 3.35 1.42 5.56
C LEU A 133 1.95 0.94 5.93
N THR A 134 1.61 1.03 7.19
CA THR A 134 0.27 0.73 7.69
C THR A 134 -0.32 1.99 8.33
N VAL A 135 -1.49 2.39 7.86
CA VAL A 135 -2.24 3.52 8.40
C VAL A 135 -3.65 3.06 8.75
N ASN A 136 -4.02 3.16 10.01
CA ASN A 136 -5.32 2.69 10.52
C ASN A 136 -5.67 1.26 10.08
N GLY A 137 -4.66 0.37 10.04
CA GLY A 137 -4.82 -1.02 9.64
C GLY A 137 -4.78 -1.29 8.13
N VAL A 138 -4.75 -0.26 7.29
CA VAL A 138 -4.63 -0.39 5.83
C VAL A 138 -3.15 -0.32 5.44
N THR A 139 -2.71 -1.19 4.56
CA THR A 139 -1.30 -1.40 4.24
C THR A 139 -0.97 -1.06 2.80
N ALA A 140 0.13 -0.34 2.59
CA ALA A 140 0.79 -0.15 1.30
C ALA A 140 2.23 -0.69 1.37
N VAL A 141 2.73 -1.25 0.27
CA VAL A 141 4.07 -1.85 0.19
C VAL A 141 4.84 -1.27 -0.98
N MET A 142 6.12 -0.99 -0.74
CA MET A 142 7.04 -0.49 -1.75
C MET A 142 8.35 -1.27 -1.69
N ARG A 143 8.98 -1.41 -2.85
CA ARG A 143 10.29 -2.04 -3.00
C ARG A 143 11.39 -0.99 -3.02
N MET A 144 12.49 -1.26 -2.33
CA MET A 144 13.68 -0.42 -2.34
C MET A 144 14.97 -1.24 -2.47
N TYR A 145 16.06 -0.58 -2.83
CA TYR A 145 17.33 -1.22 -3.14
C TYR A 145 18.45 -0.65 -2.26
N VAL A 146 19.16 -1.54 -1.58
CA VAL A 146 20.39 -1.23 -0.86
C VAL A 146 21.56 -1.55 -1.76
N ALA A 147 22.45 -0.59 -1.99
CA ALA A 147 23.69 -0.76 -2.75
C ALA A 147 24.87 -0.28 -1.91
N LYS A 148 25.74 -1.18 -1.57
CA LYS A 148 27.01 -0.86 -0.89
C LYS A 148 28.17 -0.81 -1.86
#